data_67c2cc252d0785f9bad12c9de4f8c03d
#
_entry.id   67c2cc252d0785f9bad12c9de4f8c03d
#
_cell.length_a   1.000
_cell.length_b   1.000
_cell.length_c   1.000
_cell.angle_alpha   90.00
_cell.angle_beta   90.00
_cell.angle_gamma   90.00
#
_symmetry.space_group_name_H-M   'P 1'
#
loop_
_entity.id
_entity.type
_entity.pdbx_description
1 polymer ?
#
loop_
_entity_poly.entity_id
_entity_poly.type
_entity_poly.pdbx_seq_one_letter_code
_entity_poly.pdbx_strand_id
1 'polypeptide(L)'
;MKKAGGQAQATICYTTSPVHTLDSFVELGHRLAEMGADELCVKDMGGFMPPHEGGELVRALVQKVGLPVVVHTHSSSGMSGMTCLAVVEAGASAIDTALSPFAGGASQPPTEALVGAMRGTAADPHLDLGALAELSDYFRGVLEHYRPLLNLRSLQTDPGILTHQVPGGMLSNLLSQLREQDALGRLAEVIAEVPRVRADLGYPPLVTPTSQIVGVQAVFNVLVGRRYGEITREVRDYVRGLYGTPPGPIDPELRQRVTAEAPAISGRPADLLAPELDRMLTEVRALVPQADVAEALSYALFPAVYRSYRESADRGLTPDVLTSIALGVVGALRAPRPAPAAPPRATSAWSQAGRTHLGTQRGWVDAHHARARR
;
A
#
# COMPACT_ATOMS: atom_id res chain seq x y z
N MET A 1 4.58 -0.32 26.03
CA MET A 1 5.88 -0.55 25.41
C MET A 1 7.01 -0.04 26.32
N LYS A 2 7.17 1.25 26.60
CA LYS A 2 8.29 1.82 27.39
C LYS A 2 8.45 1.21 28.79
N LYS A 3 7.34 0.99 29.54
CA LYS A 3 7.38 0.31 30.84
C LYS A 3 7.96 -1.11 30.79
N ALA A 4 7.96 -1.73 29.62
CA ALA A 4 8.53 -3.05 29.38
C ALA A 4 9.95 -2.98 28.78
N GLY A 5 10.61 -1.80 28.75
CA GLY A 5 11.96 -1.61 28.23
C GLY A 5 12.04 -1.48 26.71
N GLY A 6 10.91 -1.37 25.99
CA GLY A 6 10.90 -1.22 24.54
C GLY A 6 11.03 0.24 24.11
N GLN A 7 11.52 0.45 22.90
CA GLN A 7 11.54 1.75 22.22
C GLN A 7 10.21 2.00 21.51
N ALA A 8 9.77 3.26 21.46
CA ALA A 8 8.54 3.70 20.82
C ALA A 8 8.87 4.58 19.59
N GLN A 9 8.72 3.99 18.41
CA GLN A 9 8.75 4.75 17.15
C GLN A 9 7.32 5.23 16.83
N ALA A 10 7.14 6.55 16.78
CA ALA A 10 5.85 7.15 16.44
C ALA A 10 5.81 7.50 14.94
N THR A 11 4.77 7.00 14.25
CA THR A 11 4.68 7.13 12.79
C THR A 11 3.76 8.27 12.37
N ILE A 12 4.29 9.15 11.52
CA ILE A 12 3.56 10.21 10.81
C ILE A 12 3.31 9.71 9.38
N CYS A 13 2.04 9.47 9.02
CA CYS A 13 1.69 9.11 7.65
C CYS A 13 1.77 10.34 6.74
N TYR A 14 2.75 10.37 5.84
CA TYR A 14 2.87 11.43 4.84
C TYR A 14 1.71 11.36 3.84
N THR A 15 1.15 12.52 3.56
CA THR A 15 0.13 12.70 2.54
C THR A 15 0.05 14.18 2.16
N THR A 16 -0.56 14.47 1.01
CA THR A 16 -0.74 15.84 0.53
C THR A 16 -2.23 16.18 0.51
N SER A 17 -2.57 17.36 1.03
CA SER A 17 -3.92 17.93 0.98
C SER A 17 -3.85 19.37 1.50
N PRO A 18 -4.95 20.16 1.39
CA PRO A 18 -4.99 21.53 1.94
C PRO A 18 -4.76 21.62 3.45
N VAL A 19 -4.94 20.54 4.20
CA VAL A 19 -4.78 20.51 5.66
C VAL A 19 -3.45 19.89 6.12
N HIS A 20 -2.75 19.19 5.24
CA HIS A 20 -1.44 18.59 5.54
C HIS A 20 -0.33 19.54 5.09
N THR A 21 0.03 20.47 5.96
CA THR A 21 1.11 21.45 5.75
C THR A 21 2.38 21.02 6.50
N LEU A 22 3.51 21.60 6.17
CA LEU A 22 4.75 21.38 6.89
C LEU A 22 4.58 21.63 8.41
N ASP A 23 3.90 22.73 8.77
CA ASP A 23 3.67 23.07 10.17
C ASP A 23 2.76 22.06 10.87
N SER A 24 1.73 21.52 10.18
CA SER A 24 0.86 20.49 10.76
C SER A 24 1.61 19.18 11.06
N PHE A 25 2.57 18.80 10.22
CA PHE A 25 3.42 17.65 10.48
C PHE A 25 4.39 17.89 11.64
N VAL A 26 4.96 19.09 11.74
CA VAL A 26 5.84 19.46 12.86
C VAL A 26 5.07 19.49 14.18
N GLU A 27 3.86 20.06 14.19
CA GLU A 27 2.99 20.05 15.37
C GLU A 27 2.64 18.63 15.81
N LEU A 28 2.30 17.76 14.86
CA LEU A 28 2.08 16.35 15.16
C LEU A 28 3.33 15.69 15.74
N GLY A 29 4.52 16.00 15.19
CA GLY A 29 5.80 15.53 15.72
C GLY A 29 6.03 15.94 17.17
N HIS A 30 5.77 17.20 17.52
CA HIS A 30 5.85 17.67 18.90
C HIS A 30 4.90 16.91 19.85
N ARG A 31 3.66 16.75 19.45
CA ARG A 31 2.67 16.00 20.25
C ARG A 31 3.10 14.54 20.47
N LEU A 32 3.67 13.89 19.46
CA LEU A 32 4.18 12.52 19.59
C LEU A 32 5.41 12.45 20.52
N ALA A 33 6.30 13.45 20.45
CA ALA A 33 7.43 13.57 21.38
C ALA A 33 6.96 13.76 22.83
N GLU A 34 5.98 14.64 23.06
CA GLU A 34 5.37 14.86 24.39
C GLU A 34 4.70 13.59 24.94
N MET A 35 4.15 12.73 24.06
CA MET A 35 3.62 11.42 24.44
C MET A 35 4.72 10.40 24.78
N GLY A 36 5.99 10.73 24.60
CA GLY A 36 7.14 9.92 24.97
C GLY A 36 7.67 9.04 23.86
N ALA A 37 7.48 9.40 22.59
CA ALA A 37 8.15 8.71 21.48
C ALA A 37 9.69 8.85 21.60
N ASP A 38 10.41 7.80 21.23
CA ASP A 38 11.88 7.79 21.18
C ASP A 38 12.41 8.26 19.82
N GLU A 39 11.64 8.03 18.77
CA GLU A 39 11.94 8.44 17.41
C GLU A 39 10.64 8.65 16.61
N LEU A 40 10.74 9.37 15.50
CA LEU A 40 9.67 9.57 14.53
C LEU A 40 9.93 8.77 13.26
N CYS A 41 8.88 8.21 12.67
CA CYS A 41 8.94 7.63 11.34
C CYS A 41 8.03 8.44 10.39
N VAL A 42 8.60 9.02 9.34
CA VAL A 42 7.81 9.59 8.24
C VAL A 42 7.51 8.48 7.25
N LYS A 43 6.23 8.06 7.17
CA LYS A 43 5.80 6.95 6.34
C LYS A 43 5.05 7.43 5.09
N ASP A 44 5.72 7.34 3.95
CA ASP A 44 5.15 7.57 2.63
C ASP A 44 4.70 6.24 2.01
N MET A 45 3.51 5.78 2.39
CA MET A 45 2.93 4.53 1.88
C MET A 45 2.60 4.60 0.38
N GLY A 46 2.31 5.78 -0.13
CA GLY A 46 2.00 5.99 -1.54
C GLY A 46 3.24 6.06 -2.42
N GLY A 47 4.40 6.35 -1.86
CA GLY A 47 5.62 6.57 -2.62
C GLY A 47 5.56 7.82 -3.50
N PHE A 48 4.84 8.85 -3.06
CA PHE A 48 4.67 10.10 -3.82
C PHE A 48 5.29 11.35 -3.16
N MET A 49 6.05 11.16 -2.07
CA MET A 49 6.78 12.25 -1.42
C MET A 49 7.92 12.76 -2.33
N PRO A 50 7.85 14.02 -2.84
CA PRO A 50 8.91 14.56 -3.65
C PRO A 50 10.21 14.72 -2.87
N PRO A 51 11.39 14.56 -3.50
CA PRO A 51 12.68 14.64 -2.80
C PRO A 51 12.87 15.95 -2.01
N HIS A 52 12.53 17.10 -2.58
CA HIS A 52 12.69 18.38 -1.92
C HIS A 52 11.74 18.57 -0.74
N GLU A 53 10.47 18.21 -0.88
CA GLU A 53 9.48 18.29 0.22
C GLU A 53 9.83 17.31 1.35
N GLY A 54 10.30 16.10 1.02
CA GLY A 54 10.78 15.13 1.97
C GLY A 54 11.99 15.67 2.75
N GLY A 55 12.96 16.29 2.05
CA GLY A 55 14.10 16.94 2.66
C GLY A 55 13.72 18.11 3.57
N GLU A 56 12.76 18.95 3.17
CA GLU A 56 12.25 20.04 4.00
C GLU A 56 11.55 19.53 5.25
N LEU A 57 10.69 18.52 5.11
CA LEU A 57 9.96 17.91 6.21
C LEU A 57 10.93 17.29 7.24
N VAL A 58 11.87 16.47 6.79
CA VAL A 58 12.85 15.83 7.69
C VAL A 58 13.70 16.87 8.40
N ARG A 59 14.21 17.88 7.69
CA ARG A 59 14.98 18.96 8.30
C ARG A 59 14.17 19.69 9.36
N ALA A 60 12.91 20.00 9.09
CA ALA A 60 12.03 20.67 10.04
C ALA A 60 11.77 19.81 11.29
N LEU A 61 11.50 18.49 11.13
CA LEU A 61 11.30 17.58 12.24
C LEU A 61 12.57 17.44 13.10
N VAL A 62 13.72 17.22 12.49
CA VAL A 62 15.01 17.12 13.20
C VAL A 62 15.32 18.40 13.98
N GLN A 63 15.15 19.57 13.36
CA GLN A 63 15.51 20.85 14.00
C GLN A 63 14.51 21.32 15.05
N LYS A 64 13.22 21.13 14.81
CA LYS A 64 12.16 21.68 15.67
C LYS A 64 11.70 20.70 16.74
N VAL A 65 11.59 19.40 16.42
CA VAL A 65 11.13 18.37 17.38
C VAL A 65 12.31 17.75 18.14
N GLY A 66 13.47 17.59 17.50
CA GLY A 66 14.69 17.10 18.14
C GLY A 66 14.77 15.61 18.38
N LEU A 67 13.85 14.81 17.79
CA LEU A 67 13.92 13.34 17.82
C LEU A 67 14.62 12.80 16.56
N PRO A 68 15.25 11.62 16.62
CA PRO A 68 15.68 10.90 15.43
C PRO A 68 14.51 10.70 14.46
N VAL A 69 14.75 10.85 13.16
CA VAL A 69 13.74 10.70 12.12
C VAL A 69 14.10 9.56 11.19
N VAL A 70 13.27 8.55 11.14
CA VAL A 70 13.32 7.44 10.18
C VAL A 70 12.43 7.77 9.00
N VAL A 71 12.82 7.42 7.78
CA VAL A 71 11.97 7.58 6.59
C VAL A 71 11.67 6.24 5.95
N HIS A 72 10.38 5.97 5.80
CA HIS A 72 9.83 4.81 5.12
C HIS A 72 9.06 5.27 3.88
N THR A 73 9.56 4.99 2.70
CA THR A 73 8.88 5.36 1.45
C THR A 73 8.77 4.18 0.51
N HIS A 74 7.64 4.06 -0.19
CA HIS A 74 7.43 3.06 -1.22
C HIS A 74 7.95 3.54 -2.58
N SER A 75 8.24 2.60 -3.47
CA SER A 75 8.80 2.90 -4.79
C SER A 75 7.74 3.02 -5.89
N SER A 76 6.47 3.16 -5.52
CA SER A 76 5.35 3.12 -6.46
C SER A 76 5.43 4.18 -7.56
N SER A 77 5.90 5.40 -7.26
CA SER A 77 6.10 6.46 -8.26
C SER A 77 7.44 6.39 -8.99
N GLY A 78 8.40 5.63 -8.44
CA GLY A 78 9.79 5.61 -8.91
C GLY A 78 10.71 6.66 -8.28
N MET A 79 10.20 7.56 -7.42
CA MET A 79 10.99 8.64 -6.81
C MET A 79 11.75 8.22 -5.55
N SER A 80 11.43 7.07 -4.94
CA SER A 80 11.87 6.69 -3.59
C SER A 80 13.40 6.77 -3.39
N GLY A 81 14.21 6.32 -4.34
CA GLY A 81 15.67 6.42 -4.25
C GLY A 81 16.16 7.88 -4.17
N MET A 82 15.59 8.77 -4.97
CA MET A 82 15.90 10.21 -4.95
C MET A 82 15.44 10.84 -3.65
N THR A 83 14.24 10.48 -3.19
CA THR A 83 13.70 10.95 -1.91
C THR A 83 14.57 10.49 -0.75
N CYS A 84 15.03 9.23 -0.74
CA CYS A 84 15.93 8.71 0.30
C CYS A 84 17.25 9.49 0.37
N LEU A 85 17.87 9.82 -0.75
CA LEU A 85 19.09 10.64 -0.74
C LEU A 85 18.82 12.03 -0.16
N ALA A 86 17.73 12.70 -0.59
CA ALA A 86 17.39 14.04 -0.11
C ALA A 86 17.09 14.06 1.40
N VAL A 87 16.40 13.06 1.93
CA VAL A 87 16.09 13.00 3.37
C VAL A 87 17.31 12.65 4.22
N VAL A 88 18.24 11.84 3.71
CA VAL A 88 19.52 11.56 4.37
C VAL A 88 20.36 12.83 4.46
N GLU A 89 20.48 13.60 3.38
CA GLU A 89 21.15 14.90 3.37
C GLU A 89 20.47 15.92 4.30
N ALA A 90 19.17 15.78 4.54
CA ALA A 90 18.40 16.61 5.46
C ALA A 90 18.55 16.21 6.94
N GLY A 91 19.21 15.08 7.24
CA GLY A 91 19.49 14.61 8.59
C GLY A 91 18.60 13.46 9.08
N ALA A 92 17.98 12.71 8.18
CA ALA A 92 17.32 11.45 8.57
C ALA A 92 18.31 10.51 9.26
N SER A 93 17.91 9.91 10.38
CA SER A 93 18.75 8.98 11.15
C SER A 93 18.79 7.59 10.53
N ALA A 94 17.73 7.20 9.81
CA ALA A 94 17.64 5.95 9.10
C ALA A 94 16.63 6.04 7.93
N ILE A 95 16.77 5.11 6.98
CA ILE A 95 15.84 4.90 5.88
C ILE A 95 15.49 3.42 5.78
N ASP A 96 14.23 3.11 5.52
CA ASP A 96 13.78 1.75 5.31
C ASP A 96 14.00 1.34 3.85
N THR A 97 14.60 0.18 3.65
CA THR A 97 14.94 -0.36 2.34
C THR A 97 14.57 -1.83 2.24
N ALA A 98 14.57 -2.38 1.04
CA ALA A 98 14.38 -3.81 0.80
C ALA A 98 15.54 -4.37 -0.03
N LEU A 99 15.93 -5.63 0.20
CA LEU A 99 16.86 -6.31 -0.68
C LEU A 99 16.31 -6.35 -2.12
N SER A 100 17.19 -6.19 -3.11
CA SER A 100 16.81 -5.97 -4.50
C SER A 100 15.77 -6.95 -5.07
N PRO A 101 15.72 -8.26 -4.72
CA PRO A 101 14.67 -9.14 -5.20
C PRO A 101 13.25 -8.73 -4.78
N PHE A 102 13.11 -8.07 -3.63
CA PHE A 102 11.82 -7.63 -3.08
C PHE A 102 11.60 -6.12 -3.17
N ALA A 103 12.54 -5.38 -3.75
CA ALA A 103 12.49 -3.93 -3.84
C ALA A 103 11.67 -3.46 -5.06
N GLY A 104 11.32 -2.18 -5.05
CA GLY A 104 10.63 -1.53 -6.16
C GLY A 104 9.11 -1.61 -6.12
N GLY A 105 8.44 -0.89 -7.01
CA GLY A 105 6.98 -0.86 -7.08
C GLY A 105 6.32 -0.54 -5.75
N ALA A 106 5.46 -1.43 -5.27
CA ALA A 106 4.77 -1.30 -3.99
C ALA A 106 5.63 -1.62 -2.77
N SER A 107 6.92 -1.92 -2.95
CA SER A 107 7.90 -2.12 -1.88
C SER A 107 8.81 -0.89 -1.74
N GLN A 108 9.85 -0.99 -0.92
CA GLN A 108 10.83 0.05 -0.64
C GLN A 108 11.92 0.11 -1.73
N PRO A 109 12.76 1.16 -1.73
CA PRO A 109 13.92 1.23 -2.63
C PRO A 109 14.94 0.12 -2.30
N PRO A 110 15.73 -0.33 -3.31
CA PRO A 110 16.71 -1.39 -3.11
C PRO A 110 17.87 -0.95 -2.22
N THR A 111 18.17 -1.75 -1.21
CA THR A 111 19.25 -1.54 -0.24
C THR A 111 20.59 -1.35 -0.95
N GLU A 112 20.93 -2.25 -1.84
CA GLU A 112 22.23 -2.27 -2.54
C GLU A 112 22.47 -1.01 -3.38
N ALA A 113 21.40 -0.48 -4.00
CA ALA A 113 21.49 0.74 -4.79
C ALA A 113 21.75 1.96 -3.91
N LEU A 114 21.08 2.05 -2.75
CA LEU A 114 21.29 3.17 -1.81
C LEU A 114 22.63 3.09 -1.11
N VAL A 115 23.10 1.91 -0.70
CA VAL A 115 24.45 1.71 -0.19
C VAL A 115 25.50 2.13 -1.22
N GLY A 116 25.30 1.72 -2.48
CA GLY A 116 26.20 2.12 -3.57
C GLY A 116 26.19 3.64 -3.82
N ALA A 117 25.01 4.28 -3.76
CA ALA A 117 24.87 5.72 -3.97
C ALA A 117 25.48 6.57 -2.84
N MET A 118 25.43 6.07 -1.60
CA MET A 118 25.98 6.78 -0.42
C MET A 118 27.45 6.48 -0.15
N ARG A 119 28.04 5.51 -0.85
CA ARG A 119 29.42 5.07 -0.65
C ARG A 119 30.41 6.23 -0.79
N GLY A 120 31.28 6.39 0.22
CA GLY A 120 32.28 7.44 0.26
C GLY A 120 31.74 8.83 0.59
N THR A 121 30.47 8.96 0.92
CA THR A 121 29.86 10.19 1.47
C THR A 121 29.88 10.17 3.00
N ALA A 122 29.53 11.29 3.62
CA ALA A 122 29.36 11.37 5.09
C ALA A 122 28.24 10.47 5.63
N ALA A 123 27.33 10.02 4.76
CA ALA A 123 26.20 9.13 5.08
C ALA A 123 26.45 7.68 4.66
N ASP A 124 27.69 7.31 4.36
CA ASP A 124 28.04 5.92 4.00
C ASP A 124 27.70 4.98 5.15
N PRO A 125 26.78 4.02 4.98
CA PRO A 125 26.41 3.08 6.03
C PRO A 125 27.48 2.00 6.25
N HIS A 126 28.56 2.00 5.47
CA HIS A 126 29.66 1.00 5.53
C HIS A 126 29.22 -0.45 5.43
N LEU A 127 28.12 -0.73 4.74
CA LEU A 127 27.66 -2.10 4.49
C LEU A 127 28.45 -2.74 3.34
N ASP A 128 28.75 -4.03 3.49
CA ASP A 128 29.46 -4.78 2.46
C ASP A 128 28.50 -5.14 1.29
N LEU A 129 28.77 -4.56 0.13
CA LEU A 129 27.96 -4.83 -1.08
C LEU A 129 28.10 -6.29 -1.57
N GLY A 130 29.24 -6.96 -1.31
CA GLY A 130 29.42 -8.38 -1.64
C GLY A 130 28.48 -9.24 -0.81
N ALA A 131 28.46 -9.03 0.51
CA ALA A 131 27.55 -9.74 1.41
C ALA A 131 26.06 -9.45 1.08
N LEU A 132 25.72 -8.20 0.72
CA LEU A 132 24.36 -7.86 0.27
C LEU A 132 23.99 -8.57 -1.05
N ALA A 133 24.93 -8.72 -1.98
CA ALA A 133 24.70 -9.45 -3.22
C ALA A 133 24.45 -10.95 -2.95
N GLU A 134 25.22 -11.59 -2.07
CA GLU A 134 25.00 -12.98 -1.67
C GLU A 134 23.61 -13.19 -1.04
N LEU A 135 23.20 -12.28 -0.14
CA LEU A 135 21.84 -12.30 0.44
C LEU A 135 20.77 -12.13 -0.64
N SER A 136 20.98 -11.24 -1.58
CA SER A 136 20.04 -11.00 -2.68
C SER A 136 19.92 -12.21 -3.59
N ASP A 137 20.99 -12.91 -3.87
CA ASP A 137 20.95 -14.15 -4.65
C ASP A 137 20.18 -15.25 -3.94
N TYR A 138 20.37 -15.41 -2.63
CA TYR A 138 19.56 -16.33 -1.84
C TYR A 138 18.06 -15.99 -1.91
N PHE A 139 17.71 -14.72 -1.65
CA PHE A 139 16.31 -14.27 -1.67
C PHE A 139 15.69 -14.25 -3.06
N ARG A 140 16.47 -14.19 -4.13
CA ARG A 140 15.99 -14.40 -5.49
C ARG A 140 15.41 -15.81 -5.68
N GLY A 141 16.08 -16.82 -5.11
CA GLY A 141 15.55 -18.19 -5.08
C GLY A 141 14.24 -18.30 -4.29
N VAL A 142 14.15 -17.62 -3.15
CA VAL A 142 12.90 -17.54 -2.37
C VAL A 142 11.79 -16.86 -3.16
N LEU A 143 12.08 -15.74 -3.82
CA LEU A 143 11.10 -15.01 -4.64
C LEU A 143 10.54 -15.88 -5.77
N GLU A 144 11.39 -16.64 -6.47
CA GLU A 144 10.94 -17.56 -7.51
C GLU A 144 10.00 -18.64 -6.97
N HIS A 145 10.23 -19.15 -5.76
CA HIS A 145 9.32 -20.10 -5.10
C HIS A 145 7.92 -19.48 -4.88
N TYR A 146 7.84 -18.20 -4.47
CA TYR A 146 6.58 -17.50 -4.22
C TYR A 146 6.02 -16.77 -5.43
N ARG A 147 6.70 -16.79 -6.58
CA ARG A 147 6.30 -16.08 -7.81
C ARG A 147 4.84 -16.29 -8.22
N PRO A 148 4.23 -17.51 -8.11
CA PRO A 148 2.83 -17.71 -8.44
C PRO A 148 1.85 -16.88 -7.60
N LEU A 149 2.24 -16.47 -6.39
CA LEU A 149 1.41 -15.65 -5.49
C LEU A 149 1.56 -14.15 -5.74
N LEU A 150 2.59 -13.74 -6.50
CA LEU A 150 2.90 -12.33 -6.68
C LEU A 150 1.94 -11.68 -7.68
N ASN A 151 1.50 -10.48 -7.35
CA ASN A 151 0.89 -9.59 -8.32
C ASN A 151 2.00 -8.82 -9.05
N LEU A 152 2.32 -9.21 -10.27
CA LEU A 152 3.40 -8.59 -11.05
C LEU A 152 3.20 -7.09 -11.28
N ARG A 153 1.97 -6.59 -11.26
CA ARG A 153 1.69 -5.15 -11.31
C ARG A 153 2.22 -4.41 -10.10
N SER A 154 2.22 -5.03 -8.93
CA SER A 154 2.72 -4.38 -7.71
C SER A 154 4.24 -4.17 -7.71
N LEU A 155 4.96 -4.87 -8.59
CA LEU A 155 6.41 -4.73 -8.77
C LEU A 155 6.78 -3.61 -9.75
N GLN A 156 5.80 -3.04 -10.46
CA GLN A 156 6.02 -2.01 -11.45
C GLN A 156 5.82 -0.62 -10.86
N THR A 157 6.59 0.32 -11.37
CA THR A 157 6.37 1.75 -11.11
C THR A 157 5.11 2.22 -11.84
N ASP A 158 4.25 2.94 -11.14
CA ASP A 158 3.04 3.57 -11.67
C ASP A 158 3.08 5.09 -11.40
N PRO A 159 3.56 5.91 -12.35
CA PRO A 159 3.56 7.37 -12.17
C PRO A 159 2.16 7.99 -12.05
N GLY A 160 1.10 7.27 -12.40
CA GLY A 160 -0.28 7.72 -12.22
C GLY A 160 -0.61 8.05 -10.77
N ILE A 161 0.08 7.42 -9.81
CA ILE A 161 -0.08 7.73 -8.38
C ILE A 161 0.18 9.20 -8.05
N LEU A 162 1.04 9.88 -8.80
CA LEU A 162 1.32 11.32 -8.62
C LEU A 162 0.11 12.20 -8.95
N THR A 163 -0.82 11.68 -9.75
CA THR A 163 -2.03 12.40 -10.15
C THR A 163 -3.22 12.04 -9.26
N HIS A 164 -3.49 10.75 -9.07
CA HIS A 164 -4.69 10.30 -8.33
C HIS A 164 -4.44 10.00 -6.86
N GLN A 165 -3.18 9.92 -6.41
CA GLN A 165 -2.76 9.63 -5.03
C GLN A 165 -3.37 8.34 -4.44
N VAL A 166 -3.79 7.40 -5.30
CA VAL A 166 -4.31 6.10 -4.90
C VAL A 166 -3.17 5.11 -4.80
N PRO A 167 -2.80 4.63 -3.59
CA PRO A 167 -1.72 3.66 -3.42
C PRO A 167 -1.99 2.35 -4.18
N GLY A 168 -0.94 1.69 -4.65
CA GLY A 168 -1.06 0.47 -5.46
C GLY A 168 -1.88 -0.64 -4.80
N GLY A 169 -1.76 -0.81 -3.48
CA GLY A 169 -2.60 -1.74 -2.71
C GLY A 169 -4.08 -1.37 -2.74
N MET A 170 -4.41 -0.08 -2.63
CA MET A 170 -5.79 0.40 -2.76
C MET A 170 -6.33 0.16 -4.17
N LEU A 171 -5.55 0.46 -5.21
CA LEU A 171 -5.95 0.22 -6.60
C LEU A 171 -6.26 -1.26 -6.85
N SER A 172 -5.45 -2.17 -6.31
CA SER A 172 -5.70 -3.61 -6.41
C SER A 172 -7.03 -4.01 -5.77
N ASN A 173 -7.35 -3.45 -4.62
CA ASN A 173 -8.64 -3.69 -3.94
C ASN A 173 -9.82 -3.15 -4.74
N LEU A 174 -9.72 -1.93 -5.29
CA LEU A 174 -10.76 -1.35 -6.15
C LEU A 174 -11.02 -2.20 -7.40
N LEU A 175 -9.95 -2.70 -8.04
CA LEU A 175 -10.05 -3.60 -9.19
C LEU A 175 -10.76 -4.92 -8.82
N SER A 176 -10.47 -5.49 -7.65
CA SER A 176 -11.14 -6.72 -7.19
C SER A 176 -12.63 -6.49 -6.93
N GLN A 177 -12.98 -5.42 -6.23
CA GLN A 177 -14.37 -5.06 -5.95
C GLN A 177 -15.17 -4.79 -7.23
N LEU A 178 -14.62 -4.04 -8.18
CA LEU A 178 -15.28 -3.77 -9.45
C LEU A 178 -15.42 -5.02 -10.31
N ARG A 179 -14.48 -5.97 -10.23
CA ARG A 179 -14.58 -7.26 -10.93
C ARG A 179 -15.70 -8.13 -10.37
N GLU A 180 -15.84 -8.18 -9.04
CA GLU A 180 -16.91 -8.90 -8.36
C GLU A 180 -18.31 -8.38 -8.73
N GLN A 181 -18.41 -7.08 -9.07
CA GLN A 181 -19.64 -6.40 -9.48
C GLN A 181 -19.81 -6.30 -11.01
N ASP A 182 -18.95 -6.96 -11.79
CA ASP A 182 -18.92 -6.85 -13.27
C ASP A 182 -18.86 -5.40 -13.79
N ALA A 183 -18.18 -4.54 -13.08
CA ALA A 183 -18.14 -3.09 -13.29
C ALA A 183 -16.72 -2.53 -13.56
N LEU A 184 -15.78 -3.35 -14.06
CA LEU A 184 -14.40 -2.93 -14.33
C LEU A 184 -14.31 -1.71 -15.25
N GLY A 185 -15.25 -1.55 -16.18
CA GLY A 185 -15.31 -0.40 -17.10
C GLY A 185 -15.51 0.95 -16.39
N ARG A 186 -15.94 0.95 -15.12
CA ARG A 186 -16.17 2.15 -14.32
C ARG A 186 -14.98 2.57 -13.46
N LEU A 187 -13.82 1.90 -13.59
CA LEU A 187 -12.63 2.21 -12.78
C LEU A 187 -12.22 3.68 -12.84
N ALA A 188 -12.27 4.29 -14.03
CA ALA A 188 -11.88 5.71 -14.18
C ALA A 188 -12.81 6.65 -13.38
N GLU A 189 -14.10 6.36 -13.32
CA GLU A 189 -15.06 7.10 -12.51
C GLU A 189 -14.78 6.96 -11.02
N VAL A 190 -14.47 5.74 -10.57
CA VAL A 190 -14.11 5.46 -9.17
C VAL A 190 -12.82 6.18 -8.78
N ILE A 191 -11.78 6.13 -9.61
CA ILE A 191 -10.53 6.87 -9.36
C ILE A 191 -10.78 8.38 -9.25
N ALA A 192 -11.65 8.95 -10.10
CA ALA A 192 -12.03 10.37 -10.02
C ALA A 192 -12.88 10.70 -8.78
N GLU A 193 -13.64 9.75 -8.24
CA GLU A 193 -14.46 9.94 -7.04
C GLU A 193 -13.67 9.81 -5.72
N VAL A 194 -12.57 9.04 -5.70
CA VAL A 194 -11.73 8.85 -4.50
C VAL A 194 -11.27 10.18 -3.88
N PRO A 195 -10.69 11.15 -4.61
CA PRO A 195 -10.28 12.43 -4.05
C PRO A 195 -11.44 13.23 -3.44
N ARG A 196 -12.64 13.11 -4.01
CA ARG A 196 -13.84 13.81 -3.56
C ARG A 196 -14.34 13.24 -2.24
N VAL A 197 -14.46 11.91 -2.15
CA VAL A 197 -14.80 11.22 -0.89
C VAL A 197 -13.77 11.49 0.20
N ARG A 198 -12.48 11.51 -0.18
CA ARG A 198 -11.41 11.85 0.76
C ARG A 198 -11.54 13.26 1.31
N ALA A 199 -11.88 14.24 0.46
CA ALA A 199 -12.12 15.62 0.89
C ALA A 199 -13.31 15.71 1.85
N ASP A 200 -14.43 15.07 1.52
CA ASP A 200 -15.64 15.07 2.36
C ASP A 200 -15.39 14.44 3.75
N LEU A 201 -14.45 13.50 3.85
CA LEU A 201 -14.05 12.85 5.10
C LEU A 201 -12.95 13.62 5.87
N GLY A 202 -12.61 14.85 5.47
CA GLY A 202 -11.60 15.68 6.13
C GLY A 202 -10.17 15.26 5.81
N TYR A 203 -9.94 14.77 4.60
CA TYR A 203 -8.62 14.44 4.05
C TYR A 203 -7.81 13.39 4.83
N PRO A 204 -8.38 12.24 5.22
CA PRO A 204 -7.56 11.19 5.83
C PRO A 204 -6.40 10.78 4.92
N PRO A 205 -5.23 10.42 5.49
CA PRO A 205 -4.19 9.72 4.74
C PRO A 205 -4.76 8.42 4.16
N LEU A 206 -4.42 8.10 2.90
CA LEU A 206 -4.89 6.87 2.24
C LEU A 206 -4.03 5.68 2.65
N VAL A 207 -4.07 5.34 3.92
CA VAL A 207 -3.43 4.18 4.55
C VAL A 207 -4.51 3.27 5.13
N THR A 208 -4.20 2.02 5.45
CA THR A 208 -5.15 1.12 6.12
C THR A 208 -5.49 1.65 7.52
N PRO A 209 -6.77 1.75 7.92
CA PRO A 209 -7.98 1.33 7.20
C PRO A 209 -8.62 2.43 6.32
N THR A 210 -8.20 3.67 6.41
CA THR A 210 -8.86 4.83 5.76
C THR A 210 -8.88 4.73 4.24
N SER A 211 -7.85 4.14 3.61
CA SER A 211 -7.84 3.87 2.18
C SER A 211 -8.99 2.95 1.76
N GLN A 212 -9.33 1.95 2.59
CA GLN A 212 -10.47 1.07 2.33
C GLN A 212 -11.79 1.80 2.52
N ILE A 213 -11.94 2.58 3.60
CA ILE A 213 -13.14 3.39 3.88
C ILE A 213 -13.46 4.31 2.70
N VAL A 214 -12.47 5.09 2.27
CA VAL A 214 -12.60 6.01 1.13
C VAL A 214 -12.88 5.26 -0.17
N GLY A 215 -12.14 4.17 -0.42
CA GLY A 215 -12.24 3.40 -1.66
C GLY A 215 -13.60 2.72 -1.82
N VAL A 216 -14.06 2.02 -0.79
CA VAL A 216 -15.36 1.35 -0.81
C VAL A 216 -16.48 2.36 -0.99
N GLN A 217 -16.46 3.50 -0.29
CA GLN A 217 -17.48 4.53 -0.48
C GLN A 217 -17.45 5.13 -1.88
N ALA A 218 -16.26 5.33 -2.47
CA ALA A 218 -16.15 5.81 -3.86
C ALA A 218 -16.78 4.82 -4.87
N VAL A 219 -16.53 3.50 -4.66
CA VAL A 219 -17.17 2.45 -5.47
C VAL A 219 -18.69 2.51 -5.33
N PHE A 220 -19.24 2.61 -4.11
CA PHE A 220 -20.68 2.69 -3.88
C PHE A 220 -21.28 3.95 -4.52
N ASN A 221 -20.66 5.12 -4.38
CA ASN A 221 -21.13 6.36 -5.00
C ASN A 221 -21.26 6.22 -6.51
N VAL A 222 -20.29 5.55 -7.15
CA VAL A 222 -20.29 5.32 -8.60
C VAL A 222 -21.33 4.28 -8.98
N LEU A 223 -21.40 3.11 -8.32
CA LEU A 223 -22.30 2.02 -8.68
C LEU A 223 -23.77 2.41 -8.47
N VAL A 224 -24.09 3.08 -7.38
CA VAL A 224 -25.46 3.57 -7.09
C VAL A 224 -25.84 4.77 -7.97
N GLY A 225 -24.87 5.46 -8.59
CA GLY A 225 -25.09 6.63 -9.43
C GLY A 225 -25.47 7.91 -8.66
N ARG A 226 -25.37 7.89 -7.34
CA ARG A 226 -25.63 9.04 -6.46
C ARG A 226 -24.64 9.03 -5.30
N ARG A 227 -23.94 10.17 -5.10
CA ARG A 227 -23.00 10.33 -3.99
C ARG A 227 -23.72 10.17 -2.66
N TYR A 228 -23.17 9.30 -1.82
CA TYR A 228 -23.76 8.96 -0.53
C TYR A 228 -25.25 8.54 -0.61
N GLY A 229 -25.67 8.00 -1.75
CA GLY A 229 -26.96 7.34 -1.88
C GLY A 229 -27.11 6.25 -0.84
N GLU A 230 -26.02 5.51 -0.67
CA GLU A 230 -25.77 4.60 0.44
C GLU A 230 -24.47 5.02 1.13
N ILE A 231 -24.49 5.08 2.47
CA ILE A 231 -23.34 5.37 3.30
C ILE A 231 -22.91 4.05 3.93
N THR A 232 -21.65 3.64 3.71
CA THR A 232 -21.13 2.40 4.30
C THR A 232 -21.05 2.52 5.83
N ARG A 233 -21.06 1.37 6.51
CA ARG A 233 -20.92 1.32 7.96
C ARG A 233 -19.63 1.98 8.42
N GLU A 234 -18.53 1.70 7.73
CA GLU A 234 -17.20 2.21 8.04
C GLU A 234 -17.15 3.75 7.91
N VAL A 235 -17.83 4.32 6.92
CA VAL A 235 -17.96 5.79 6.79
C VAL A 235 -18.79 6.35 7.94
N ARG A 236 -19.91 5.72 8.33
CA ARG A 236 -20.67 6.14 9.49
C ARG A 236 -19.82 6.12 10.77
N ASP A 237 -19.10 5.04 10.99
CA ASP A 237 -18.25 4.88 12.16
C ASP A 237 -17.09 5.89 12.16
N TYR A 238 -16.50 6.19 11.00
CA TYR A 238 -15.48 7.22 10.83
C TYR A 238 -16.02 8.63 11.16
N VAL A 239 -17.16 9.00 10.60
CA VAL A 239 -17.80 10.30 10.82
C VAL A 239 -18.21 10.48 12.29
N ARG A 240 -18.59 9.41 12.97
CA ARG A 240 -18.90 9.41 14.41
C ARG A 240 -17.67 9.48 15.32
N GLY A 241 -16.46 9.36 14.77
CA GLY A 241 -15.21 9.45 15.51
C GLY A 241 -14.66 8.12 16.02
N LEU A 242 -15.22 6.97 15.62
CA LEU A 242 -14.76 5.63 16.05
C LEU A 242 -13.38 5.25 15.47
N TYR A 243 -12.86 6.04 14.52
CA TYR A 243 -11.50 5.95 13.99
C TYR A 243 -10.58 7.08 14.48
N GLY A 244 -11.01 7.86 15.45
CA GLY A 244 -10.29 9.03 15.97
C GLY A 244 -10.69 10.35 15.29
N THR A 245 -9.87 11.37 15.48
CA THR A 245 -10.15 12.72 14.95
C THR A 245 -9.65 12.84 13.49
N PRO A 246 -10.52 13.25 12.54
CA PRO A 246 -10.09 13.54 11.18
C PRO A 246 -9.06 14.68 11.11
N PRO A 247 -8.16 14.68 10.11
CA PRO A 247 -7.19 15.76 9.95
C PRO A 247 -7.81 17.13 9.66
N GLY A 248 -8.94 17.14 8.94
CA GLY A 248 -9.69 18.34 8.60
C GLY A 248 -11.20 18.19 8.86
N PRO A 249 -12.00 19.21 8.57
CA PRO A 249 -13.44 19.16 8.78
C PRO A 249 -14.08 18.14 7.83
N ILE A 250 -15.00 17.34 8.39
CA ILE A 250 -15.89 16.47 7.61
C ILE A 250 -16.96 17.35 6.94
N ASP A 251 -17.38 16.96 5.74
CA ASP A 251 -18.48 17.62 5.04
C ASP A 251 -19.72 17.78 5.95
N PRO A 252 -20.26 18.99 6.10
CA PRO A 252 -21.33 19.25 7.07
C PRO A 252 -22.61 18.47 6.79
N GLU A 253 -22.99 18.27 5.52
CA GLU A 253 -24.20 17.54 5.13
C GLU A 253 -24.04 16.05 5.44
N LEU A 254 -22.88 15.46 5.09
CA LEU A 254 -22.57 14.09 5.43
C LEU A 254 -22.56 13.87 6.94
N ARG A 255 -21.93 14.78 7.69
CA ARG A 255 -21.90 14.74 9.15
C ARG A 255 -23.29 14.78 9.74
N GLN A 256 -24.13 15.72 9.31
CA GLN A 256 -25.50 15.87 9.80
C GLN A 256 -26.32 14.60 9.54
N ARG A 257 -26.23 14.03 8.35
CA ARG A 257 -26.95 12.80 8.00
C ARG A 257 -26.56 11.63 8.90
N VAL A 258 -25.26 11.41 9.11
CA VAL A 258 -24.77 10.30 9.93
C VAL A 258 -25.09 10.51 11.41
N THR A 259 -24.90 11.73 11.95
CA THR A 259 -25.14 11.99 13.39
C THR A 259 -26.60 12.09 13.76
N ALA A 260 -27.53 12.27 12.79
CA ALA A 260 -28.96 12.15 12.99
C ALA A 260 -29.37 10.70 13.32
N GLU A 261 -28.66 9.70 12.80
CA GLU A 261 -28.92 8.28 13.08
C GLU A 261 -28.31 7.85 14.42
N ALA A 262 -27.09 8.31 14.72
CA ALA A 262 -26.37 7.98 15.94
C ALA A 262 -25.34 9.07 16.30
N PRO A 263 -25.27 9.53 17.56
CA PRO A 263 -24.39 10.62 17.95
C PRO A 263 -22.92 10.31 17.73
N ALA A 264 -22.13 11.36 17.50
CA ALA A 264 -20.67 11.24 17.52
C ALA A 264 -20.19 10.94 18.95
N ILE A 265 -19.09 10.18 19.04
CA ILE A 265 -18.44 9.93 20.32
C ILE A 265 -17.55 11.11 20.71
N SER A 266 -17.39 11.29 22.02
CA SER A 266 -16.39 12.19 22.60
C SER A 266 -15.31 11.36 23.30
N GLY A 267 -14.04 11.65 23.03
CA GLY A 267 -12.91 10.95 23.62
C GLY A 267 -12.29 9.88 22.73
N ARG A 268 -11.42 9.09 23.33
CA ARG A 268 -10.66 8.08 22.59
C ARG A 268 -11.50 6.83 22.34
N PRO A 269 -11.62 6.33 21.09
CA PRO A 269 -12.44 5.15 20.79
C PRO A 269 -12.08 3.92 21.63
N ALA A 270 -10.78 3.74 21.92
CA ALA A 270 -10.31 2.59 22.71
C ALA A 270 -10.85 2.58 24.16
N ASP A 271 -11.24 3.73 24.71
CA ASP A 271 -11.80 3.83 26.06
C ASP A 271 -13.23 3.27 26.14
N LEU A 272 -13.87 3.05 24.98
CA LEU A 272 -15.20 2.43 24.89
C LEU A 272 -15.13 0.90 24.86
N LEU A 273 -13.93 0.32 24.74
CA LEU A 273 -13.73 -1.13 24.65
C LEU A 273 -13.55 -1.73 26.06
N ALA A 274 -14.34 -2.75 26.38
CA ALA A 274 -14.08 -3.56 27.56
C ALA A 274 -12.83 -4.44 27.35
N PRO A 275 -12.06 -4.76 28.42
CA PRO A 275 -11.00 -5.75 28.34
C PRO A 275 -11.55 -7.11 27.90
N GLU A 276 -10.96 -7.70 26.87
CA GLU A 276 -11.48 -8.94 26.27
C GLU A 276 -10.55 -10.15 26.42
N LEU A 277 -9.33 -9.98 26.91
CA LEU A 277 -8.33 -11.05 26.94
C LEU A 277 -8.82 -12.31 27.66
N ASP A 278 -9.43 -12.16 28.84
CA ASP A 278 -9.91 -13.30 29.63
C ASP A 278 -11.05 -14.05 28.93
N ARG A 279 -11.94 -13.32 28.26
CA ARG A 279 -13.00 -13.90 27.43
C ARG A 279 -12.39 -14.66 26.24
N MET A 280 -11.44 -14.05 25.50
CA MET A 280 -10.77 -14.69 24.38
C MET A 280 -9.99 -15.93 24.81
N LEU A 281 -9.30 -15.87 25.95
CA LEU A 281 -8.58 -17.01 26.50
C LEU A 281 -9.55 -18.17 26.86
N THR A 282 -10.72 -17.86 27.40
CA THR A 282 -11.74 -18.86 27.69
C THR A 282 -12.31 -19.49 26.42
N GLU A 283 -12.62 -18.68 25.42
CA GLU A 283 -13.14 -19.15 24.13
C GLU A 283 -12.13 -20.02 23.38
N VAL A 284 -10.85 -19.61 23.33
CA VAL A 284 -9.85 -20.37 22.61
C VAL A 284 -9.49 -21.67 23.33
N ARG A 285 -9.52 -21.69 24.66
CA ARG A 285 -9.32 -22.93 25.45
C ARG A 285 -10.43 -23.94 25.28
N ALA A 286 -11.63 -23.52 24.93
CA ALA A 286 -12.72 -24.42 24.54
C ALA A 286 -12.41 -25.14 23.20
N LEU A 287 -11.56 -24.53 22.32
CA LEU A 287 -11.12 -25.14 21.08
C LEU A 287 -9.79 -25.89 21.25
N VAL A 288 -8.88 -25.31 22.01
CA VAL A 288 -7.52 -25.83 22.28
C VAL A 288 -7.27 -25.73 23.78
N PRO A 289 -7.46 -26.80 24.56
CA PRO A 289 -7.41 -26.77 26.04
C PRO A 289 -6.14 -26.18 26.64
N GLN A 290 -5.01 -26.30 25.92
CA GLN A 290 -3.68 -25.83 26.36
C GLN A 290 -3.32 -24.45 25.82
N ALA A 291 -4.29 -23.72 25.21
CA ALA A 291 -4.02 -22.44 24.61
C ALA A 291 -3.49 -21.43 25.62
N ASP A 292 -2.43 -20.75 25.23
CA ASP A 292 -1.79 -19.68 25.97
C ASP A 292 -2.30 -18.28 25.53
N VAL A 293 -1.69 -17.24 26.08
CA VAL A 293 -2.04 -15.85 25.76
C VAL A 293 -1.75 -15.53 24.29
N ALA A 294 -0.69 -16.08 23.69
CA ALA A 294 -0.36 -15.81 22.29
C ALA A 294 -1.42 -16.41 21.34
N GLU A 295 -1.93 -17.61 21.66
CA GLU A 295 -3.04 -18.19 20.92
C GLU A 295 -4.35 -17.43 21.13
N ALA A 296 -4.63 -16.94 22.32
CA ALA A 296 -5.80 -16.10 22.58
C ALA A 296 -5.74 -14.77 21.79
N LEU A 297 -4.58 -14.15 21.69
CA LEU A 297 -4.35 -12.96 20.88
C LEU A 297 -4.51 -13.26 19.38
N SER A 298 -3.97 -14.36 18.91
CA SER A 298 -4.10 -14.80 17.51
C SER A 298 -5.58 -15.06 17.15
N TYR A 299 -6.32 -15.72 18.06
CA TYR A 299 -7.75 -15.95 17.90
C TYR A 299 -8.55 -14.64 17.90
N ALA A 300 -8.25 -13.73 18.83
CA ALA A 300 -8.94 -12.43 18.93
C ALA A 300 -8.74 -11.57 17.68
N LEU A 301 -7.53 -11.55 17.13
CA LEU A 301 -7.19 -10.76 15.95
C LEU A 301 -7.71 -11.37 14.64
N PHE A 302 -7.69 -12.71 14.53
CA PHE A 302 -7.98 -13.43 13.28
C PHE A 302 -8.84 -14.69 13.54
N PRO A 303 -10.06 -14.60 14.06
CA PRO A 303 -10.80 -15.76 14.55
C PRO A 303 -11.07 -16.82 13.46
N ALA A 304 -11.42 -16.41 12.25
CA ALA A 304 -11.68 -17.33 11.14
C ALA A 304 -10.39 -18.01 10.65
N VAL A 305 -9.31 -17.22 10.49
CA VAL A 305 -8.00 -17.73 10.04
C VAL A 305 -7.41 -18.67 11.07
N TYR A 306 -7.50 -18.33 12.38
CA TYR A 306 -7.02 -19.17 13.47
C TYR A 306 -7.74 -20.54 13.47
N ARG A 307 -9.06 -20.57 13.36
CA ARG A 307 -9.83 -21.83 13.28
C ARG A 307 -9.41 -22.68 12.10
N SER A 308 -9.34 -22.09 10.91
CA SER A 308 -8.89 -22.80 9.69
C SER A 308 -7.45 -23.33 9.82
N TYR A 309 -6.56 -22.55 10.43
CA TYR A 309 -5.19 -22.98 10.71
C TYR A 309 -5.15 -24.18 11.64
N ARG A 310 -5.90 -24.13 12.77
CA ARG A 310 -5.96 -25.28 13.73
C ARG A 310 -6.55 -26.52 13.08
N GLU A 311 -7.64 -26.41 12.35
CA GLU A 311 -8.22 -27.55 11.61
C GLU A 311 -7.23 -28.16 10.61
N SER A 312 -6.41 -27.34 9.98
CA SER A 312 -5.37 -27.78 9.05
C SER A 312 -4.21 -28.45 9.78
N ALA A 313 -3.77 -27.89 10.91
CA ALA A 313 -2.73 -28.45 11.74
C ALA A 313 -3.14 -29.81 12.33
N ASP A 314 -4.38 -29.96 12.78
CA ASP A 314 -4.94 -31.22 13.29
C ASP A 314 -5.00 -32.31 12.21
N ARG A 315 -5.08 -31.93 10.92
CA ARG A 315 -4.97 -32.84 9.76
C ARG A 315 -3.52 -33.15 9.38
N GLY A 316 -2.52 -32.67 10.13
CA GLY A 316 -1.11 -32.84 9.82
C GLY A 316 -0.59 -31.97 8.66
N LEU A 317 -1.36 -30.93 8.27
CA LEU A 317 -0.96 -29.97 7.25
C LEU A 317 -0.08 -28.90 7.89
N THR A 318 1.23 -29.01 7.69
CA THR A 318 2.18 -27.97 8.14
C THR A 318 2.04 -26.70 7.30
N PRO A 319 2.50 -25.52 7.79
CA PRO A 319 2.54 -24.29 7.01
C PRO A 319 3.20 -24.46 5.63
N ASP A 320 4.26 -25.26 5.54
CA ASP A 320 4.96 -25.54 4.28
C ASP A 320 4.09 -26.34 3.31
N VAL A 321 3.35 -27.34 3.82
CA VAL A 321 2.41 -28.12 3.02
C VAL A 321 1.26 -27.24 2.55
N LEU A 322 0.69 -26.39 3.41
CA LEU A 322 -0.37 -25.45 3.06
C LEU A 322 0.10 -24.44 2.02
N THR A 323 1.32 -23.90 2.19
CA THR A 323 1.94 -23.00 1.22
C THR A 323 2.13 -23.68 -0.13
N SER A 324 2.63 -24.92 -0.14
CA SER A 324 2.83 -25.71 -1.35
C SER A 324 1.52 -26.02 -2.08
N ILE A 325 0.45 -26.34 -1.32
CA ILE A 325 -0.90 -26.53 -1.88
C ILE A 325 -1.42 -25.21 -2.47
N ALA A 326 -1.31 -24.10 -1.73
CA ALA A 326 -1.75 -22.79 -2.21
C ALA A 326 -1.00 -22.37 -3.49
N LEU A 327 0.32 -22.56 -3.54
CA LEU A 327 1.15 -22.29 -4.72
C LEU A 327 0.72 -23.17 -5.90
N GLY A 328 0.44 -24.45 -5.66
CA GLY A 328 -0.04 -25.38 -6.68
C GLY A 328 -1.41 -24.95 -7.24
N VAL A 329 -2.36 -24.59 -6.38
CA VAL A 329 -3.70 -24.13 -6.79
C VAL A 329 -3.61 -22.82 -7.57
N VAL A 330 -2.85 -21.84 -7.10
CA VAL A 330 -2.65 -20.56 -7.82
C VAL A 330 -1.96 -20.78 -9.17
N GLY A 331 -0.96 -21.66 -9.22
CA GLY A 331 -0.30 -22.05 -10.47
C GLY A 331 -1.28 -22.70 -11.46
N ALA A 332 -2.12 -23.60 -10.99
CA ALA A 332 -3.14 -24.25 -11.82
C ALA A 332 -4.21 -23.27 -12.33
N LEU A 333 -4.64 -22.31 -11.50
CA LEU A 333 -5.60 -21.27 -11.90
C LEU A 333 -5.02 -20.26 -12.90
N ARG A 334 -3.70 -20.05 -12.88
CA ARG A 334 -2.99 -19.14 -13.79
C ARG A 334 -2.44 -19.82 -15.05
N ALA A 335 -2.46 -21.15 -15.12
CA ALA A 335 -2.08 -21.85 -16.34
C ALA A 335 -2.97 -21.36 -17.50
N PRO A 336 -2.41 -21.02 -18.66
CA PRO A 336 -3.22 -20.64 -19.81
C PRO A 336 -4.15 -21.79 -20.13
N ARG A 337 -5.47 -21.51 -20.16
CA ARG A 337 -6.44 -22.49 -20.63
C ARG A 337 -5.99 -22.96 -22.00
N PRO A 338 -5.95 -24.27 -22.28
CA PRO A 338 -5.67 -24.74 -23.63
C PRO A 338 -6.64 -24.03 -24.58
N ALA A 339 -6.09 -23.42 -25.62
CA ALA A 339 -6.90 -22.73 -26.63
C ALA A 339 -8.03 -23.70 -27.06
N PRO A 340 -9.30 -23.24 -27.16
CA PRO A 340 -10.37 -24.07 -27.69
C PRO A 340 -9.89 -24.61 -29.04
N ALA A 341 -10.06 -25.94 -29.25
CA ALA A 341 -9.68 -26.59 -30.48
C ALA A 341 -10.25 -25.78 -31.64
N ALA A 342 -9.36 -25.36 -32.55
CA ALA A 342 -9.79 -24.61 -33.72
C ALA A 342 -10.92 -25.36 -34.42
N PRO A 343 -12.02 -24.68 -34.79
CA PRO A 343 -13.08 -25.34 -35.56
C PRO A 343 -12.46 -25.93 -36.86
N PRO A 344 -12.93 -27.09 -37.34
CA PRO A 344 -12.40 -27.69 -38.55
C PRO A 344 -12.40 -26.65 -39.68
N ARG A 345 -11.26 -26.47 -40.33
CA ARG A 345 -11.12 -25.53 -41.44
C ARG A 345 -12.16 -25.93 -42.50
N ALA A 346 -13.11 -25.05 -42.73
CA ALA A 346 -13.95 -25.13 -43.90
C ALA A 346 -13.04 -24.99 -45.14
N THR A 347 -12.92 -26.03 -45.91
CA THR A 347 -12.28 -25.98 -47.22
C THR A 347 -13.17 -25.19 -48.17
N SER A 348 -13.00 -23.90 -48.25
CA SER A 348 -13.53 -23.08 -49.35
C SER A 348 -12.43 -22.80 -50.32
N ALA A 349 -12.57 -23.43 -51.49
CA ALA A 349 -11.80 -23.11 -52.68
C ALA A 349 -12.01 -21.64 -53.08
N TRP A 350 -10.97 -20.82 -52.98
CA TRP A 350 -10.82 -19.60 -53.77
C TRP A 350 -9.44 -19.65 -54.39
N SER A 351 -9.45 -19.96 -55.67
CA SER A 351 -8.31 -19.97 -56.59
C SER A 351 -7.83 -18.54 -56.86
N GLN A 352 -6.51 -18.43 -56.97
CA GLN A 352 -5.73 -17.60 -57.87
C GLN A 352 -6.33 -16.30 -58.40
N ALA A 353 -5.82 -15.15 -57.90
CA ALA A 353 -5.50 -13.98 -58.78
C ALA A 353 -4.54 -13.02 -58.04
N GLY A 354 -3.47 -12.65 -58.67
CA GLY A 354 -2.77 -11.39 -58.40
C GLY A 354 -1.43 -11.46 -57.68
N ARG A 355 -0.40 -12.04 -58.34
CA ARG A 355 0.97 -11.53 -58.10
C ARG A 355 1.11 -10.24 -58.90
N THR A 356 1.48 -9.16 -58.24
CA THR A 356 2.45 -8.16 -58.79
C THR A 356 2.67 -7.05 -57.73
N HIS A 357 3.94 -6.74 -57.61
CA HIS A 357 4.63 -5.55 -57.06
C HIS A 357 5.19 -5.62 -55.64
N LEU A 358 6.42 -6.12 -55.61
CA LEU A 358 7.49 -5.69 -54.71
C LEU A 358 7.85 -4.24 -55.02
N GLY A 359 7.56 -3.33 -54.12
CA GLY A 359 8.03 -1.95 -54.05
C GLY A 359 8.85 -1.72 -52.79
N THR A 360 10.12 -1.49 -53.01
CA THR A 360 11.17 -1.20 -52.04
C THR A 360 10.81 -0.04 -51.13
N GLN A 361 10.74 -0.25 -49.80
CA GLN A 361 10.79 0.82 -48.82
C GLN A 361 12.23 1.04 -48.31
N ARG A 362 12.97 1.90 -48.99
CA ARG A 362 14.03 2.71 -48.40
C ARG A 362 13.52 4.14 -48.33
N GLY A 363 13.49 4.73 -47.11
CA GLY A 363 13.20 6.16 -47.01
C GLY A 363 12.45 6.55 -45.72
N TRP A 364 13.04 6.28 -44.55
CA TRP A 364 12.56 6.87 -43.28
C TRP A 364 13.73 7.15 -42.31
N VAL A 365 14.77 7.84 -42.76
CA VAL A 365 15.87 8.29 -41.88
C VAL A 365 16.24 9.78 -42.07
N ASP A 366 15.75 10.49 -43.10
CA ASP A 366 16.23 11.85 -43.40
C ASP A 366 15.24 13.01 -43.24
N ALA A 367 14.33 12.97 -42.26
CA ALA A 367 13.37 14.05 -42.05
C ALA A 367 13.43 14.77 -40.67
N HIS A 368 14.50 14.60 -39.86
CA HIS A 368 14.58 15.28 -38.55
C HIS A 368 15.78 16.20 -38.32
N HIS A 369 16.52 16.62 -39.35
CA HIS A 369 17.64 17.56 -39.17
C HIS A 369 17.48 18.93 -39.86
N ALA A 370 16.27 19.41 -40.12
CA ALA A 370 16.05 20.71 -40.77
C ALA A 370 15.06 21.65 -40.06
N ARG A 371 15.05 21.73 -38.70
CA ARG A 371 14.35 22.81 -37.96
C ARG A 371 15.02 23.16 -36.65
N ALA A 372 16.29 23.57 -36.72
CA ALA A 372 16.96 24.23 -35.60
C ALA A 372 17.98 25.28 -36.11
N ARG A 373 17.56 26.18 -36.95
CA ARG A 373 18.22 27.46 -37.21
C ARG A 373 17.27 28.38 -37.97
N ARG A 374 16.42 29.09 -37.23
CA ARG A 374 16.08 30.51 -37.43
C ARG A 374 15.37 31.00 -36.15
#